data_d7425d3457e90723b82b61daaf14da4b
#
_entry.id   d7425d3457e90723b82b61daaf14da4b
#
_cell.length_a   1.000
_cell.length_b   1.000
_cell.length_c   1.000
_cell.angle_alpha   90.00
_cell.angle_beta   90.00
_cell.angle_gamma   90.00
#
_symmetry.space_group_name_H-M   'P 1'
#
loop_
_entity.id
_entity.type
_entity.pdbx_description
1 polymer ?
#
loop_
_entity_poly.entity_id
_entity_poly.type
_entity_poly.pdbx_seq_one_letter_code
_entity_poly.pdbx_strand_id
1 'polypeptide(L)'
;EPYYRRRYGSHLTWRPNARRLLAQLRLGVPMGLSPAADLLGFAIFQMMQTRLGTAGGAATQMVVILTSLAYMPGFGIASAGTTLVGQSIGAGALDWAQRVGNRVIVLAALYMGGIGVLIALGGRWILPFFTGAHDADATAAATLGVQLLWLAAGYQFFDGLNLGSSLCLRGAGDVRVPAALVLVVSLLLFVPLAHSLTFAPGAGWVHFLPQFGWGAFGGWVAVLIYVMVLGSTLFLRWRSRAWQAIRI
;
A
#
# COMPACT_ATOMS: atom_id res chain seq x y z
N GLU A 1 -14.39 24.20 25.12
CA GLU A 1 -13.99 24.23 26.53
C GLU A 1 -13.27 25.54 26.86
N PRO A 2 -13.61 26.24 27.96
CA PRO A 2 -13.07 27.58 28.28
C PRO A 2 -11.55 27.59 28.50
N TYR A 3 -10.96 26.48 28.93
CA TYR A 3 -9.51 26.33 29.17
C TYR A 3 -8.70 26.51 27.89
N TYR A 4 -9.04 25.82 26.83
CA TYR A 4 -8.34 25.90 25.53
C TYR A 4 -8.53 27.24 24.84
N ARG A 5 -9.72 27.86 24.98
CA ARG A 5 -9.98 29.20 24.47
C ARG A 5 -9.05 30.25 25.09
N ARG A 6 -8.83 30.17 26.41
CA ARG A 6 -7.97 31.15 27.13
C ARG A 6 -6.47 30.90 26.88
N ARG A 7 -6.07 29.63 26.81
CA ARG A 7 -4.64 29.26 26.67
C ARG A 7 -4.11 29.38 25.25
N TYR A 8 -4.90 29.04 24.24
CA TYR A 8 -4.47 28.99 22.83
C TYR A 8 -5.14 30.03 21.94
N GLY A 9 -6.02 30.87 22.45
CA GLY A 9 -6.71 31.92 21.68
C GLY A 9 -7.49 31.40 20.49
N SER A 10 -7.96 30.14 20.53
CA SER A 10 -8.57 29.44 19.39
C SER A 10 -9.78 30.15 18.79
N HIS A 11 -10.45 31.04 19.56
CA HIS A 11 -11.57 31.84 19.09
C HIS A 11 -11.14 33.10 18.29
N LEU A 12 -9.87 33.50 18.36
CA LEU A 12 -9.33 34.67 17.65
C LEU A 12 -8.76 34.29 16.27
N THR A 13 -8.57 33.02 15.99
CA THR A 13 -7.88 32.52 14.79
C THR A 13 -8.81 32.08 13.65
N TRP A 14 -10.08 32.50 13.68
CA TRP A 14 -11.08 32.15 12.66
C TRP A 14 -10.90 32.85 11.30
N ARG A 15 -10.00 33.82 11.21
CA ARG A 15 -9.75 34.49 9.94
C ARG A 15 -8.92 33.60 9.01
N PRO A 16 -9.43 33.20 7.84
CA PRO A 16 -8.68 32.41 6.89
C PRO A 16 -7.45 33.18 6.43
N ASN A 17 -6.27 32.56 6.56
CA ASN A 17 -5.02 33.14 6.08
C ASN A 17 -4.61 32.38 4.83
N ALA A 18 -4.70 33.04 3.67
CA ALA A 18 -4.41 32.44 2.38
C ALA A 18 -2.99 31.86 2.30
N ARG A 19 -2.00 32.50 2.93
CA ARG A 19 -0.62 31.99 2.95
C ARG A 19 -0.51 30.68 3.74
N ARG A 20 -1.18 30.57 4.89
CA ARG A 20 -1.21 29.32 5.69
C ARG A 20 -2.00 28.25 4.97
N LEU A 21 -3.13 28.59 4.34
CA LEU A 21 -3.92 27.65 3.55
C LEU A 21 -3.10 27.09 2.39
N LEU A 22 -2.37 27.94 1.66
CA LEU A 22 -1.51 27.50 0.55
C LEU A 22 -0.37 26.58 1.04
N ALA A 23 0.23 26.87 2.20
CA ALA A 23 1.24 26.01 2.79
C ALA A 23 0.67 24.62 3.16
N GLN A 24 -0.53 24.59 3.74
CA GLN A 24 -1.24 23.32 4.03
C GLN A 24 -1.60 22.55 2.75
N LEU A 25 -2.08 23.23 1.70
CA LEU A 25 -2.38 22.60 0.42
C LEU A 25 -1.14 22.03 -0.25
N ARG A 26 0.00 22.70 -0.18
CA ARG A 26 1.28 22.20 -0.74
C ARG A 26 1.74 20.88 -0.11
N LEU A 27 1.39 20.62 1.14
CA LEU A 27 1.68 19.37 1.83
C LEU A 27 0.52 18.37 1.69
N GLY A 28 -0.72 18.84 1.83
CA GLY A 28 -1.91 18.00 1.82
C GLY A 28 -2.21 17.38 0.45
N VAL A 29 -2.01 18.12 -0.63
CA VAL A 29 -2.28 17.60 -2.00
C VAL A 29 -1.40 16.40 -2.32
N PRO A 30 -0.06 16.41 -2.17
CA PRO A 30 0.75 15.21 -2.39
C PRO A 30 0.38 14.06 -1.45
N MET A 31 0.07 14.37 -0.17
CA MET A 31 -0.34 13.36 0.80
C MET A 31 -1.65 12.66 0.44
N GLY A 32 -2.60 13.39 -0.14
CA GLY A 32 -3.88 12.83 -0.61
C GLY A 32 -3.77 12.15 -1.97
N LEU A 33 -2.95 12.68 -2.87
CA LEU A 33 -2.78 12.15 -4.23
C LEU A 33 -2.14 10.76 -4.24
N SER A 34 -1.21 10.49 -3.32
CA SER A 34 -0.53 9.19 -3.18
C SER A 34 -1.53 8.05 -2.95
N PRO A 35 -2.34 8.03 -1.87
CA PRO A 35 -3.31 6.96 -1.67
C PRO A 35 -4.41 6.93 -2.74
N ALA A 36 -4.76 8.08 -3.35
CA ALA A 36 -5.71 8.11 -4.45
C ALA A 36 -5.18 7.38 -5.69
N ALA A 37 -3.89 7.55 -6.02
CA ALA A 37 -3.25 6.83 -7.13
C ALA A 37 -3.16 5.32 -6.86
N ASP A 38 -2.83 4.91 -5.64
CA ASP A 38 -2.83 3.51 -5.22
C ASP A 38 -4.21 2.87 -5.36
N LEU A 39 -5.25 3.54 -4.84
CA LEU A 39 -6.63 3.06 -4.93
C LEU A 39 -7.08 2.97 -6.39
N LEU A 40 -6.75 3.95 -7.23
CA LEU A 40 -7.09 3.93 -8.65
C LEU A 40 -6.39 2.78 -9.37
N GLY A 41 -5.09 2.60 -9.17
CA GLY A 41 -4.32 1.49 -9.75
C GLY A 41 -4.90 0.13 -9.34
N PHE A 42 -5.22 -0.02 -8.05
CA PHE A 42 -5.80 -1.25 -7.53
C PHE A 42 -7.23 -1.50 -8.02
N ALA A 43 -8.06 -0.45 -8.16
CA ALA A 43 -9.40 -0.56 -8.75
C ALA A 43 -9.33 -1.01 -10.21
N ILE A 44 -8.43 -0.45 -11.01
CA ILE A 44 -8.19 -0.88 -12.39
C ILE A 44 -7.76 -2.36 -12.41
N PHE A 45 -6.84 -2.76 -11.54
CA PHE A 45 -6.44 -4.16 -11.39
C PHE A 45 -7.63 -5.07 -11.05
N GLN A 46 -8.49 -4.71 -10.10
CA GLN A 46 -9.68 -5.49 -9.78
C GLN A 46 -10.64 -5.60 -10.97
N MET A 47 -10.82 -4.53 -11.75
CA MET A 47 -11.62 -4.57 -12.98
C MET A 47 -11.01 -5.54 -14.02
N MET A 48 -9.69 -5.62 -14.13
CA MET A 48 -9.02 -6.60 -15.00
C MET A 48 -9.29 -8.03 -14.54
N GLN A 49 -9.23 -8.29 -13.22
CA GLN A 49 -9.48 -9.62 -12.65
C GLN A 49 -10.91 -10.09 -12.85
N THR A 50 -11.90 -9.21 -12.71
CA THR A 50 -13.31 -9.57 -12.96
C THR A 50 -13.61 -9.89 -14.42
N ARG A 51 -12.82 -9.34 -15.36
CA ARG A 51 -12.94 -9.65 -16.79
C ARG A 51 -12.47 -11.06 -17.17
N LEU A 52 -11.67 -11.70 -16.34
CA LEU A 52 -11.19 -13.08 -16.55
C LEU A 52 -12.25 -14.16 -16.25
N GLY A 53 -13.43 -13.76 -15.78
CA GLY A 53 -14.52 -14.63 -15.40
C GLY A 53 -14.78 -14.68 -13.89
N THR A 54 -15.83 -15.41 -13.52
CA THR A 54 -16.35 -15.50 -12.13
C THR A 54 -15.31 -16.04 -11.15
N ALA A 55 -14.60 -17.11 -11.52
CA ALA A 55 -13.60 -17.76 -10.67
C ALA A 55 -12.39 -16.85 -10.38
N GLY A 56 -11.87 -16.13 -11.39
CA GLY A 56 -10.73 -15.21 -11.23
C GLY A 56 -11.06 -14.02 -10.35
N GLY A 57 -12.22 -13.40 -10.56
CA GLY A 57 -12.72 -12.29 -9.75
C GLY A 57 -13.00 -12.72 -8.31
N ALA A 58 -13.67 -13.85 -8.09
CA ALA A 58 -13.97 -14.37 -6.77
C ALA A 58 -12.70 -14.74 -5.99
N ALA A 59 -11.75 -15.43 -6.61
CA ALA A 59 -10.47 -15.78 -6.00
C ALA A 59 -9.71 -14.52 -5.56
N THR A 60 -9.62 -13.50 -6.43
CA THR A 60 -9.00 -12.21 -6.11
C THR A 60 -9.67 -11.54 -4.91
N GLN A 61 -11.00 -11.50 -4.89
CA GLN A 61 -11.74 -10.87 -3.80
C GLN A 61 -11.55 -11.58 -2.46
N MET A 62 -11.53 -12.91 -2.44
CA MET A 62 -11.24 -13.70 -1.24
C MET A 62 -9.83 -13.38 -0.70
N VAL A 63 -8.83 -13.34 -1.57
CA VAL A 63 -7.45 -13.01 -1.17
C VAL A 63 -7.35 -11.59 -0.63
N VAL A 64 -8.00 -10.62 -1.27
CA VAL A 64 -8.04 -9.21 -0.79
C VAL A 64 -8.67 -9.10 0.59
N ILE A 65 -9.79 -9.79 0.85
CA ILE A 65 -10.43 -9.78 2.17
C ILE A 65 -9.50 -10.38 3.23
N LEU A 66 -8.88 -11.51 2.95
CA LEU A 66 -7.99 -12.18 3.91
C LEU A 66 -6.74 -11.33 4.19
N THR A 67 -6.14 -10.73 3.18
CA THR A 67 -4.95 -9.89 3.36
C THR A 67 -5.26 -8.57 4.05
N SER A 68 -6.49 -8.07 3.99
CA SER A 68 -6.92 -6.88 4.73
C SER A 68 -6.84 -7.06 6.25
N LEU A 69 -6.94 -8.29 6.75
CA LEU A 69 -6.74 -8.59 8.19
C LEU A 69 -5.31 -8.29 8.66
N ALA A 70 -4.31 -8.53 7.81
CA ALA A 70 -2.93 -8.17 8.11
C ALA A 70 -2.67 -6.67 7.95
N TYR A 71 -3.33 -6.03 6.99
CA TYR A 71 -3.13 -4.63 6.64
C TYR A 71 -3.52 -3.67 7.77
N MET A 72 -4.67 -3.86 8.42
CA MET A 72 -5.18 -2.92 9.43
C MET A 72 -4.26 -2.76 10.65
N PRO A 73 -3.79 -3.83 11.33
CA PRO A 73 -2.83 -3.67 12.41
C PRO A 73 -1.44 -3.22 11.90
N GLY A 74 -1.04 -3.67 10.69
CA GLY A 74 0.18 -3.19 10.01
C GLY A 74 0.18 -1.68 9.82
N PHE A 75 -0.95 -1.11 9.40
CA PHE A 75 -1.15 0.34 9.30
C PHE A 75 -1.03 1.01 10.68
N GLY A 76 -1.56 0.39 11.74
CA GLY A 76 -1.40 0.87 13.12
C GLY A 76 0.07 0.97 13.53
N ILE A 77 0.86 -0.08 13.28
CA ILE A 77 2.31 -0.11 13.57
C ILE A 77 3.02 0.99 12.77
N ALA A 78 2.77 1.09 11.48
CA ALA A 78 3.41 2.04 10.60
C ALA A 78 3.03 3.50 10.92
N SER A 79 1.78 3.77 11.34
CA SER A 79 1.30 5.09 11.73
C SER A 79 1.97 5.61 13.01
N ALA A 80 2.29 4.70 13.96
CA ALA A 80 3.11 5.05 15.13
C ALA A 80 4.48 5.59 14.70
N GLY A 81 5.04 5.09 13.57
CA GLY A 81 6.27 5.62 12.98
C GLY A 81 6.20 7.08 12.61
N THR A 82 5.08 7.53 12.03
CA THR A 82 4.87 8.96 11.70
C THR A 82 5.01 9.84 12.94
N THR A 83 4.37 9.45 14.03
CA THR A 83 4.37 10.21 15.28
C THR A 83 5.75 10.20 15.95
N LEU A 84 6.34 9.00 16.10
CA LEU A 84 7.62 8.83 16.79
C LEU A 84 8.77 9.51 16.05
N VAL A 85 8.81 9.39 14.73
CA VAL A 85 9.82 10.06 13.89
C VAL A 85 9.63 11.58 13.96
N GLY A 86 8.40 12.08 13.82
CA GLY A 86 8.12 13.51 13.91
C GLY A 86 8.49 14.12 15.26
N GLN A 87 8.17 13.45 16.37
CA GLN A 87 8.55 13.87 17.71
C GLN A 87 10.07 13.89 17.90
N SER A 88 10.77 12.86 17.40
CA SER A 88 12.21 12.74 17.49
C SER A 88 12.93 13.87 16.74
N ILE A 89 12.42 14.22 15.55
CA ILE A 89 12.93 15.36 14.75
C ILE A 89 12.66 16.69 15.47
N GLY A 90 11.45 16.86 16.00
CA GLY A 90 11.09 18.06 16.77
C GLY A 90 11.94 18.25 18.03
N ALA A 91 12.46 17.16 18.61
CA ALA A 91 13.41 17.17 19.72
C ALA A 91 14.88 17.34 19.28
N GLY A 92 15.16 17.47 17.99
CA GLY A 92 16.52 17.57 17.44
C GLY A 92 17.31 16.25 17.40
N ALA A 93 16.66 15.11 17.73
CA ALA A 93 17.31 13.81 17.88
C ALA A 93 17.24 12.98 16.56
N LEU A 94 17.93 13.43 15.49
CA LEU A 94 17.86 12.84 14.15
C LEU A 94 18.31 11.36 14.09
N ASP A 95 19.36 11.01 14.84
CA ASP A 95 19.84 9.61 14.89
C ASP A 95 18.86 8.70 15.63
N TRP A 96 18.14 9.23 16.60
CA TRP A 96 17.07 8.50 17.27
C TRP A 96 15.89 8.31 16.33
N ALA A 97 15.50 9.34 15.57
CA ALA A 97 14.47 9.26 14.55
C ALA A 97 14.77 8.13 13.54
N GLN A 98 16.03 8.05 13.06
CA GLN A 98 16.46 6.98 12.14
C GLN A 98 16.35 5.59 12.78
N ARG A 99 16.79 5.43 14.04
CA ARG A 99 16.72 4.14 14.74
C ARG A 99 15.28 3.67 14.97
N VAL A 100 14.43 4.59 15.43
CA VAL A 100 13.01 4.28 15.68
C VAL A 100 12.31 3.94 14.37
N GLY A 101 12.50 4.75 13.32
CA GLY A 101 11.92 4.49 12.01
C GLY A 101 12.35 3.14 11.43
N ASN A 102 13.64 2.78 11.54
CA ASN A 102 14.12 1.45 11.10
C ASN A 102 13.39 0.32 11.84
N ARG A 103 13.19 0.45 13.17
CA ARG A 103 12.47 -0.56 13.95
C ARG A 103 11.01 -0.68 13.55
N VAL A 104 10.35 0.44 13.33
CA VAL A 104 8.94 0.46 12.89
C VAL A 104 8.79 -0.18 11.52
N ILE A 105 9.67 0.16 10.56
CA ILE A 105 9.64 -0.41 9.22
C ILE A 105 9.83 -1.92 9.24
N VAL A 106 10.85 -2.40 9.96
CA VAL A 106 11.12 -3.84 10.10
C VAL A 106 9.96 -4.54 10.80
N LEU A 107 9.43 -3.96 11.88
CA LEU A 107 8.30 -4.54 12.61
C LEU A 107 7.05 -4.65 11.73
N ALA A 108 6.73 -3.61 10.95
CA ALA A 108 5.60 -3.64 10.02
C ALA A 108 5.79 -4.71 8.93
N ALA A 109 6.98 -4.80 8.34
CA ALA A 109 7.30 -5.79 7.31
C ALA A 109 7.23 -7.23 7.85
N LEU A 110 7.82 -7.49 9.02
CA LEU A 110 7.79 -8.81 9.64
C LEU A 110 6.39 -9.21 10.11
N TYR A 111 5.63 -8.27 10.68
CA TYR A 111 4.25 -8.50 11.09
C TYR A 111 3.37 -8.86 9.89
N MET A 112 3.34 -8.00 8.87
CA MET A 112 2.51 -8.22 7.69
C MET A 112 2.94 -9.47 6.91
N GLY A 113 4.24 -9.66 6.69
CA GLY A 113 4.77 -10.86 6.06
C GLY A 113 4.47 -12.14 6.85
N GLY A 114 4.63 -12.11 8.18
CA GLY A 114 4.32 -13.23 9.06
C GLY A 114 2.84 -13.62 9.01
N ILE A 115 1.93 -12.66 9.13
CA ILE A 115 0.49 -12.90 8.97
C ILE A 115 0.17 -13.39 7.55
N GLY A 116 0.80 -12.82 6.52
CA GLY A 116 0.64 -13.26 5.14
C GLY A 116 0.99 -14.74 4.96
N VAL A 117 2.11 -15.18 5.53
CA VAL A 117 2.52 -16.60 5.52
C VAL A 117 1.52 -17.48 6.29
N LEU A 118 1.07 -17.05 7.46
CA LEU A 118 0.05 -17.78 8.23
C LEU A 118 -1.26 -17.95 7.46
N ILE A 119 -1.72 -16.89 6.77
CA ILE A 119 -2.91 -16.95 5.92
C ILE A 119 -2.68 -17.88 4.73
N ALA A 120 -1.52 -17.85 4.10
CA ALA A 120 -1.20 -18.73 2.97
C ALA A 120 -1.16 -20.22 3.40
N LEU A 121 -0.54 -20.52 4.55
CA LEU A 121 -0.53 -21.87 5.13
C LEU A 121 -1.95 -22.34 5.49
N GLY A 122 -2.79 -21.46 6.04
CA GLY A 122 -4.18 -21.73 6.37
C GLY A 122 -5.15 -21.74 5.19
N GLY A 123 -4.73 -21.25 4.02
CA GLY A 123 -5.60 -20.96 2.89
C GLY A 123 -6.45 -22.13 2.42
N ARG A 124 -5.88 -23.33 2.37
CA ARG A 124 -6.61 -24.56 1.98
C ARG A 124 -7.78 -24.93 2.91
N TRP A 125 -7.75 -24.49 4.16
CA TRP A 125 -8.83 -24.71 5.13
C TRP A 125 -9.79 -23.53 5.20
N ILE A 126 -9.28 -22.31 5.01
CA ILE A 126 -10.05 -21.06 5.14
C ILE A 126 -10.90 -20.79 3.90
N LEU A 127 -10.34 -20.94 2.69
CA LEU A 127 -11.03 -20.59 1.45
C LEU A 127 -12.33 -21.37 1.19
N PRO A 128 -12.44 -22.68 1.53
CA PRO A 128 -13.71 -23.40 1.37
C PRO A 128 -14.87 -22.83 2.18
N PHE A 129 -14.61 -22.09 3.28
CA PHE A 129 -15.68 -21.40 4.02
C PHE A 129 -16.30 -20.23 3.24
N PHE A 130 -15.59 -19.68 2.25
CA PHE A 130 -16.08 -18.60 1.40
C PHE A 130 -16.83 -19.12 0.16
N THR A 131 -16.68 -20.41 -0.14
CA THR A 131 -17.31 -21.04 -1.29
C THR A 131 -18.37 -22.02 -0.84
N GLY A 132 -19.59 -21.89 -1.36
CA GLY A 132 -20.65 -22.88 -1.12
C GLY A 132 -20.26 -24.27 -1.65
N ALA A 133 -20.64 -25.32 -0.94
CA ALA A 133 -20.14 -26.69 -1.12
C ALA A 133 -20.49 -27.38 -2.47
N HIS A 134 -21.21 -26.73 -3.40
CA HIS A 134 -21.85 -27.44 -4.54
C HIS A 134 -21.65 -26.75 -5.89
N ASP A 135 -20.76 -25.75 -6.02
CA ASP A 135 -20.59 -25.04 -7.27
C ASP A 135 -19.16 -25.28 -7.84
N ALA A 136 -19.07 -25.75 -9.08
CA ALA A 136 -17.79 -26.02 -9.75
C ALA A 136 -16.92 -24.75 -9.86
N ASP A 137 -17.55 -23.59 -10.13
CA ASP A 137 -16.87 -22.30 -10.19
C ASP A 137 -16.29 -21.90 -8.83
N ALA A 138 -17.01 -22.20 -7.75
CA ALA A 138 -16.56 -21.95 -6.39
C ALA A 138 -15.33 -22.78 -6.00
N THR A 139 -15.28 -24.05 -6.41
CA THR A 139 -14.13 -24.93 -6.20
C THR A 139 -12.91 -24.46 -7.00
N ALA A 140 -13.12 -24.04 -8.25
CA ALA A 140 -12.06 -23.48 -9.10
C ALA A 140 -11.51 -22.17 -8.48
N ALA A 141 -12.39 -21.28 -7.99
CA ALA A 141 -12.00 -20.05 -7.32
C ALA A 141 -11.20 -20.30 -6.03
N ALA A 142 -11.58 -21.29 -5.21
CA ALA A 142 -10.84 -21.66 -4.00
C ALA A 142 -9.45 -22.22 -4.33
N THR A 143 -9.35 -23.09 -5.34
CA THR A 143 -8.07 -23.67 -5.76
C THR A 143 -7.12 -22.58 -6.28
N LEU A 144 -7.61 -21.68 -7.13
CA LEU A 144 -6.86 -20.52 -7.59
C LEU A 144 -6.47 -19.61 -6.42
N GLY A 145 -7.41 -19.37 -5.50
CA GLY A 145 -7.19 -18.55 -4.31
C GLY A 145 -6.02 -19.03 -3.44
N VAL A 146 -5.88 -20.36 -3.25
CA VAL A 146 -4.72 -20.95 -2.55
C VAL A 146 -3.40 -20.58 -3.21
N GLN A 147 -3.32 -20.65 -4.55
CA GLN A 147 -2.12 -20.24 -5.28
C GLN A 147 -1.84 -18.75 -5.14
N LEU A 148 -2.88 -17.92 -5.22
CA LEU A 148 -2.77 -16.47 -5.06
C LEU A 148 -2.35 -16.07 -3.66
N LEU A 149 -2.74 -16.80 -2.60
CA LEU A 149 -2.32 -16.54 -1.22
C LEU A 149 -0.81 -16.67 -1.01
N TRP A 150 -0.12 -17.55 -1.75
CA TRP A 150 1.34 -17.63 -1.68
C TRP A 150 2.01 -16.40 -2.32
N LEU A 151 1.49 -15.89 -3.41
CA LEU A 151 1.93 -14.59 -3.96
C LEU A 151 1.60 -13.45 -3.00
N ALA A 152 0.42 -13.52 -2.37
CA ALA A 152 -0.02 -12.55 -1.39
C ALA A 152 0.87 -12.55 -0.13
N ALA A 153 1.38 -13.69 0.32
CA ALA A 153 2.34 -13.77 1.42
C ALA A 153 3.64 -13.00 1.09
N GLY A 154 4.14 -13.17 -0.14
CA GLY A 154 5.30 -12.42 -0.62
C GLY A 154 5.03 -10.91 -0.68
N TYR A 155 3.92 -10.50 -1.27
CA TYR A 155 3.61 -9.07 -1.39
C TYR A 155 3.37 -8.41 -0.03
N GLN A 156 2.77 -9.09 0.95
CA GLN A 156 2.50 -8.55 2.29
C GLN A 156 3.78 -8.09 3.00
N PHE A 157 4.88 -8.83 2.85
CA PHE A 157 6.17 -8.41 3.43
C PHE A 157 6.64 -7.08 2.83
N PHE A 158 6.61 -6.97 1.49
CA PHE A 158 7.04 -5.73 0.81
C PHE A 158 6.04 -4.59 1.01
N ASP A 159 4.76 -4.89 1.18
CA ASP A 159 3.75 -3.89 1.50
C ASP A 159 3.95 -3.33 2.92
N GLY A 160 4.30 -4.17 3.89
CA GLY A 160 4.73 -3.71 5.21
C GLY A 160 5.96 -2.81 5.15
N LEU A 161 6.94 -3.14 4.27
CA LEU A 161 8.11 -2.31 4.02
C LEU A 161 7.73 -0.96 3.40
N ASN A 162 6.84 -0.97 2.41
CA ASN A 162 6.27 0.21 1.75
C ASN A 162 5.53 1.10 2.76
N LEU A 163 4.59 0.53 3.49
CA LEU A 163 3.74 1.23 4.45
C LEU A 163 4.57 1.87 5.58
N GLY A 164 5.48 1.08 6.18
CA GLY A 164 6.38 1.57 7.23
C GLY A 164 7.28 2.71 6.74
N SER A 165 7.91 2.55 5.56
CA SER A 165 8.81 3.56 4.99
C SER A 165 8.06 4.83 4.60
N SER A 166 6.90 4.70 3.95
CA SER A 166 6.06 5.82 3.53
C SER A 166 5.61 6.66 4.73
N LEU A 167 5.14 6.02 5.80
CA LEU A 167 4.64 6.72 6.99
C LEU A 167 5.78 7.33 7.82
N CYS A 168 6.95 6.68 7.90
CA CYS A 168 8.14 7.28 8.52
C CYS A 168 8.63 8.51 7.74
N LEU A 169 8.66 8.45 6.40
CA LEU A 169 9.01 9.60 5.55
C LEU A 169 8.02 10.75 5.70
N ARG A 170 6.72 10.46 5.82
CA ARG A 170 5.69 11.48 6.12
C ARG A 170 5.95 12.14 7.47
N GLY A 171 6.31 11.36 8.50
CA GLY A 171 6.69 11.88 9.83
C GLY A 171 7.93 12.77 9.77
N ALA A 172 8.83 12.52 8.83
CA ALA A 172 10.01 13.34 8.57
C ALA A 172 9.74 14.56 7.65
N GLY A 173 8.48 14.78 7.20
CA GLY A 173 8.13 15.86 6.28
C GLY A 173 8.45 15.59 4.81
N ASP A 174 9.02 14.42 4.48
CA ASP A 174 9.27 14.01 3.10
C ASP A 174 8.01 13.39 2.49
N VAL A 175 7.12 14.24 1.98
CA VAL A 175 5.85 13.80 1.39
C VAL A 175 5.85 13.82 -0.14
N ARG A 176 6.70 14.65 -0.76
CA ARG A 176 6.68 14.86 -2.21
C ARG A 176 7.31 13.71 -2.99
N VAL A 177 8.46 13.22 -2.52
CA VAL A 177 9.18 12.14 -3.19
C VAL A 177 8.40 10.83 -3.09
N PRO A 178 7.89 10.41 -1.89
CA PRO A 178 7.02 9.26 -1.81
C PRO A 178 5.77 9.39 -2.69
N ALA A 179 5.09 10.53 -2.71
CA ALA A 179 3.91 10.73 -3.54
C ALA A 179 4.21 10.61 -5.04
N ALA A 180 5.31 11.18 -5.51
CA ALA A 180 5.74 11.07 -6.91
C ALA A 180 6.09 9.61 -7.27
N LEU A 181 6.79 8.89 -6.38
CA LEU A 181 7.12 7.47 -6.57
C LEU A 181 5.86 6.61 -6.67
N VAL A 182 4.92 6.79 -5.75
CA VAL A 182 3.63 6.06 -5.80
C VAL A 182 2.90 6.32 -7.10
N LEU A 183 2.75 7.60 -7.52
CA LEU A 183 2.09 7.96 -8.78
C LEU A 183 2.74 7.28 -9.99
N VAL A 184 4.07 7.39 -10.10
CA VAL A 184 4.81 6.84 -11.24
C VAL A 184 4.74 5.31 -11.24
N VAL A 185 5.03 4.68 -10.10
CA VAL A 185 5.10 3.21 -10.03
C VAL A 185 3.70 2.59 -10.13
N SER A 186 2.67 3.20 -9.51
CA SER A 186 1.29 2.68 -9.59
C SER A 186 0.71 2.81 -11.01
N LEU A 187 0.82 3.97 -11.64
CA LEU A 187 0.14 4.20 -12.91
C LEU A 187 0.98 3.79 -14.13
N LEU A 188 2.31 3.98 -14.11
CA LEU A 188 3.17 3.73 -15.26
C LEU A 188 3.87 2.36 -15.23
N LEU A 189 4.00 1.73 -14.08
CA LEU A 189 4.55 0.38 -13.98
C LEU A 189 3.45 -0.64 -13.70
N PHE A 190 2.70 -0.49 -12.60
CA PHE A 190 1.77 -1.51 -12.14
C PHE A 190 0.61 -1.74 -13.12
N VAL A 191 -0.09 -0.69 -13.54
CA VAL A 191 -1.26 -0.85 -14.42
C VAL A 191 -0.89 -1.46 -15.79
N PRO A 192 0.16 -0.99 -16.50
CA PRO A 192 0.59 -1.63 -17.75
C PRO A 192 1.09 -3.05 -17.56
N LEU A 193 1.85 -3.32 -16.47
CA LEU A 193 2.37 -4.65 -16.18
C LEU A 193 1.24 -5.63 -15.84
N ALA A 194 0.27 -5.21 -15.00
CA ALA A 194 -0.90 -6.00 -14.69
C ALA A 194 -1.72 -6.32 -15.94
N HIS A 195 -1.91 -5.34 -16.84
CA HIS A 195 -2.57 -5.56 -18.12
C HIS A 195 -1.83 -6.59 -18.97
N SER A 196 -0.50 -6.43 -19.12
CA SER A 196 0.33 -7.31 -19.95
C SER A 196 0.37 -8.74 -19.46
N LEU A 197 0.46 -8.96 -18.15
CA LEU A 197 0.54 -10.31 -17.58
C LEU A 197 -0.83 -10.98 -17.47
N THR A 198 -1.91 -10.20 -17.32
CA THR A 198 -3.26 -10.73 -17.11
C THR A 198 -3.91 -11.22 -18.40
N PHE A 199 -3.89 -10.40 -19.47
CA PHE A 199 -4.66 -10.68 -20.68
C PHE A 199 -3.92 -11.55 -21.67
N ALA A 200 -4.66 -12.47 -22.33
CA ALA A 200 -4.19 -13.20 -23.48
C ALA A 200 -4.09 -12.28 -24.74
N PRO A 201 -3.24 -12.62 -25.71
CA PRO A 201 -3.11 -11.84 -26.93
C PRO A 201 -4.45 -11.54 -27.60
N GLY A 202 -4.75 -10.25 -27.79
CA GLY A 202 -6.01 -9.79 -28.41
C GLY A 202 -7.20 -9.64 -27.45
N ALA A 203 -7.11 -10.09 -26.19
CA ALA A 203 -8.20 -9.99 -25.21
C ALA A 203 -8.11 -8.76 -24.31
N GLY A 204 -7.00 -8.03 -24.34
CA GLY A 204 -6.78 -6.86 -23.50
C GLY A 204 -7.47 -5.59 -24.00
N TRP A 205 -7.55 -4.58 -23.12
CA TRP A 205 -8.11 -3.26 -23.46
C TRP A 205 -7.19 -2.43 -24.38
N VAL A 206 -5.90 -2.74 -24.34
CA VAL A 206 -4.86 -1.99 -25.05
C VAL A 206 -4.01 -2.95 -25.85
N HIS A 207 -3.99 -2.79 -27.19
CA HIS A 207 -3.36 -3.74 -28.11
C HIS A 207 -1.86 -3.48 -28.35
N PHE A 208 -1.33 -2.31 -27.99
CA PHE A 208 0.10 -1.99 -28.20
C PHE A 208 1.00 -2.58 -27.11
N LEU A 209 0.43 -3.02 -25.97
CA LEU A 209 1.18 -3.67 -24.90
C LEU A 209 1.33 -5.17 -25.17
N PRO A 210 2.50 -5.79 -24.88
CA PRO A 210 2.63 -7.22 -24.96
C PRO A 210 1.65 -7.91 -24.00
N GLN A 211 1.04 -9.00 -24.43
CA GLN A 211 0.02 -9.73 -23.65
C GLN A 211 0.45 -11.19 -23.52
N PHE A 212 0.63 -11.67 -22.29
CA PHE A 212 1.19 -13.00 -21.99
C PHE A 212 0.12 -14.03 -21.59
N GLY A 213 -1.05 -13.60 -21.17
CA GLY A 213 -2.18 -14.49 -20.90
C GLY A 213 -2.06 -15.37 -19.65
N TRP A 214 -1.33 -14.90 -18.60
CA TRP A 214 -1.20 -15.66 -17.34
C TRP A 214 -2.44 -15.57 -16.45
N GLY A 215 -3.48 -14.86 -16.89
CA GLY A 215 -4.74 -14.74 -16.18
C GLY A 215 -4.61 -14.06 -14.82
N ALA A 216 -5.40 -14.53 -13.86
CA ALA A 216 -5.40 -13.94 -12.50
C ALA A 216 -4.05 -14.06 -11.81
N PHE A 217 -3.34 -15.16 -12.00
CA PHE A 217 -1.99 -15.36 -11.45
C PHE A 217 -1.02 -14.28 -11.95
N GLY A 218 -1.04 -13.96 -13.26
CA GLY A 218 -0.21 -12.91 -13.85
C GLY A 218 -0.50 -11.53 -13.25
N GLY A 219 -1.77 -11.22 -13.04
CA GLY A 219 -2.15 -9.98 -12.36
C GLY A 219 -1.59 -9.86 -10.94
N TRP A 220 -1.60 -10.94 -10.17
CA TRP A 220 -1.03 -10.96 -8.82
C TRP A 220 0.51 -10.93 -8.82
N VAL A 221 1.16 -11.49 -9.83
CA VAL A 221 2.61 -11.31 -10.04
C VAL A 221 2.93 -9.83 -10.28
N ALA A 222 2.10 -9.13 -11.06
CA ALA A 222 2.26 -7.68 -11.25
C ALA A 222 2.11 -6.90 -9.93
N VAL A 223 1.16 -7.26 -9.06
CA VAL A 223 1.00 -6.69 -7.72
C VAL A 223 2.27 -6.90 -6.90
N LEU A 224 2.82 -8.12 -6.89
CA LEU A 224 4.04 -8.44 -6.15
C LEU A 224 5.22 -7.58 -6.65
N ILE A 225 5.45 -7.51 -7.95
CA ILE A 225 6.53 -6.70 -8.56
C ILE A 225 6.34 -5.22 -8.21
N TYR A 226 5.12 -4.71 -8.33
CA TYR A 226 4.77 -3.34 -7.98
C TYR A 226 5.19 -2.99 -6.56
N VAL A 227 4.75 -3.78 -5.57
CA VAL A 227 5.00 -3.51 -4.17
C VAL A 227 6.48 -3.74 -3.81
N MET A 228 7.15 -4.71 -4.46
CA MET A 228 8.60 -4.89 -4.33
C MET A 228 9.37 -3.65 -4.77
N VAL A 229 9.05 -3.10 -5.93
CA VAL A 229 9.71 -1.90 -6.46
C VAL A 229 9.42 -0.70 -5.56
N LEU A 230 8.14 -0.48 -5.21
CA LEU A 230 7.72 0.65 -4.40
C LEU A 230 8.29 0.58 -2.98
N GLY A 231 8.12 -0.56 -2.30
CA GLY A 231 8.62 -0.77 -0.94
C GLY A 231 10.13 -0.64 -0.85
N SER A 232 10.86 -1.24 -1.81
CA SER A 232 12.32 -1.15 -1.85
C SER A 232 12.81 0.27 -2.11
N THR A 233 12.21 0.99 -3.05
CA THR A 233 12.59 2.38 -3.35
C THR A 233 12.30 3.33 -2.18
N LEU A 234 11.18 3.20 -1.51
CA LEU A 234 10.85 4.01 -0.33
C LEU A 234 11.75 3.67 0.86
N PHE A 235 12.08 2.39 1.05
CA PHE A 235 13.01 1.96 2.08
C PHE A 235 14.43 2.49 1.81
N LEU A 236 14.91 2.44 0.58
CA LEU A 236 16.20 3.03 0.18
C LEU A 236 16.20 4.55 0.37
N ARG A 237 15.09 5.22 0.05
CA ARG A 237 14.93 6.66 0.33
C ARG A 237 15.01 6.96 1.81
N TRP A 238 14.38 6.17 2.67
CA TRP A 238 14.50 6.28 4.11
C TRP A 238 15.95 6.06 4.58
N ARG A 239 16.60 5.00 4.11
CA ARG A 239 17.98 4.64 4.45
C ARG A 239 19.01 5.68 4.03
N SER A 240 18.78 6.36 2.90
CA SER A 240 19.69 7.39 2.37
C SER A 240 19.78 8.64 3.23
N ARG A 241 18.92 8.78 4.25
CA ARG A 241 18.83 9.95 5.14
C ARG A 241 18.56 11.28 4.41
N ALA A 242 18.19 11.25 3.14
CA ALA A 242 17.95 12.47 2.36
C ALA A 242 16.80 13.33 2.93
N TRP A 243 15.89 12.71 3.72
CA TRP A 243 14.84 13.40 4.46
C TRP A 243 15.37 14.37 5.53
N GLN A 244 16.61 14.16 6.05
CA GLN A 244 17.24 15.04 7.05
C GLN A 244 17.59 16.44 6.49
N ALA A 245 17.70 16.57 5.17
CA ALA A 245 17.95 17.87 4.51
C ALA A 245 16.67 18.70 4.35
N ILE A 246 15.49 18.15 4.65
CA ILE A 246 14.20 18.85 4.51
C ILE A 246 13.98 19.72 5.74
N ARG A 247 13.95 21.04 5.53
CA ARG A 247 13.57 21.99 6.56
C ARG A 247 12.03 22.11 6.55
N ILE A 248 11.40 21.74 7.66
CA ILE A 248 9.97 21.89 7.88
C ILE A 248 9.68 23.31 8.34
#